data_2b5feec68f32c013af49f3e5375a5150
#
_entry.id   2b5feec68f32c013af49f3e5375a5150
#
_cell.length_a   1.000
_cell.length_b   1.000
_cell.length_c   1.000
_cell.angle_alpha   90.00
_cell.angle_beta   90.00
_cell.angle_gamma   90.00
#
_symmetry.space_group_name_H-M   'P 1'
#
loop_
_entity.id
_entity.type
_entity.pdbx_description
1 polymer ?
#
loop_
_entity_poly.entity_id
_entity_poly.type
_entity_poly.pdbx_seq_one_letter_code
_entity_poly.pdbx_strand_id
1 'polypeptide(L)'
;NYPDANERVLHFDIQREEELFHGWDDKEYGSSNGLDSIVNKEKGIDIIVGGPPCQAYSIAGRVRDESGMKDDYRNYLFEHYLSVVKRYSPKAFIFENVPGMLSAKPGDEYVTDLVRKGFNSIGYEIVSDLKKYALINSKDFGVPQSRKRVIILGIKKENKNQKELDTLLKNFYTTILPKYKSVKERSVYDAI
;
A
#
# COMPACT_ATOMS: atom_id res chain seq x y z
N ASN A 1 10.95 22.95 -5.42
CA ASN A 1 12.14 22.55 -4.68
C ASN A 1 11.83 22.57 -3.19
N TYR A 2 11.96 21.42 -2.55
CA TYR A 2 11.88 21.27 -1.10
C TYR A 2 13.30 21.29 -0.57
N PRO A 3 13.74 22.31 0.18
CA PRO A 3 15.14 22.49 0.59
C PRO A 3 15.68 21.35 1.46
N ASP A 4 14.81 20.61 2.11
CA ASP A 4 15.10 19.47 3.00
C ASP A 4 14.75 18.10 2.37
N ALA A 5 14.61 18.03 1.04
CA ALA A 5 14.27 16.78 0.35
C ALA A 5 15.28 15.66 0.63
N ASN A 6 16.57 15.97 0.66
CA ASN A 6 17.64 15.00 0.91
C ASN A 6 17.57 14.40 2.32
N GLU A 7 16.98 15.11 3.28
CA GLU A 7 16.81 14.62 4.66
C GLU A 7 15.55 13.76 4.82
N ARG A 8 14.58 13.91 3.89
CA ARG A 8 13.26 13.25 3.96
C ARG A 8 13.07 12.14 2.94
N VAL A 9 13.92 12.07 1.92
CA VAL A 9 13.89 11.02 0.90
C VAL A 9 14.99 10.03 1.19
N LEU A 10 14.62 8.87 1.69
CA LEU A 10 15.55 7.79 1.97
C LEU A 10 15.53 6.78 0.82
N HIS A 11 16.70 6.49 0.27
CA HIS A 11 16.91 5.40 -0.68
C HIS A 11 17.52 4.23 0.06
N PHE A 12 16.73 3.18 0.33
CA PHE A 12 17.18 2.01 1.07
C PHE A 12 16.30 0.79 0.80
N ASP A 13 16.84 -0.41 1.03
CA ASP A 13 16.10 -1.67 0.88
C ASP A 13 15.19 -1.91 2.08
N ILE A 14 13.87 -1.99 1.85
CA ILE A 14 12.86 -2.24 2.89
C ILE A 14 13.03 -3.61 3.57
N GLN A 15 13.72 -4.57 2.95
CA GLN A 15 13.97 -5.89 3.53
C GLN A 15 14.97 -5.84 4.69
N ARG A 16 15.81 -4.81 4.74
CA ARG A 16 16.76 -4.56 5.83
C ARG A 16 16.09 -3.71 6.93
N GLU A 17 15.03 -4.23 7.54
CA GLU A 17 14.12 -3.49 8.43
C GLU A 17 14.83 -2.82 9.61
N GLU A 18 15.71 -3.52 10.31
CA GLU A 18 16.41 -2.98 11.48
C GLU A 18 17.24 -1.76 11.12
N GLU A 19 17.96 -1.82 10.01
CA GLU A 19 18.75 -0.71 9.52
C GLU A 19 17.85 0.41 8.98
N LEU A 20 16.78 0.07 8.24
CA LEU A 20 15.80 1.03 7.75
C LEU A 20 15.21 1.87 8.91
N PHE A 21 14.95 1.25 10.04
CA PHE A 21 14.39 1.94 11.20
C PHE A 21 15.43 2.71 12.01
N HIS A 22 16.58 2.12 12.29
CA HIS A 22 17.54 2.66 13.26
C HIS A 22 18.72 3.40 12.62
N GLY A 23 18.92 3.25 11.32
CA GLY A 23 20.00 3.87 10.56
C GLY A 23 20.96 2.88 9.93
N TRP A 24 21.66 3.34 8.92
CA TRP A 24 22.64 2.56 8.17
C TRP A 24 23.86 3.39 7.78
N ASP A 25 24.97 2.70 7.56
CA ASP A 25 26.16 3.19 6.88
C ASP A 25 26.57 2.14 5.83
N ASP A 26 26.32 2.44 4.57
CA ASP A 26 26.38 1.48 3.47
C ASP A 26 27.01 2.09 2.24
N LYS A 27 27.81 1.31 1.52
CA LYS A 27 28.53 1.78 0.30
C LYS A 27 27.59 2.08 -0.86
N GLU A 28 26.48 1.37 -0.97
CA GLU A 28 25.50 1.51 -2.04
C GLU A 28 24.45 2.58 -1.71
N TYR A 29 23.97 2.59 -0.45
CA TYR A 29 22.87 3.44 -0.01
C TYR A 29 23.31 4.69 0.76
N GLY A 30 24.62 4.88 0.98
CA GLY A 30 25.14 5.97 1.81
C GLY A 30 24.83 5.78 3.29
N SER A 31 24.68 6.89 4.03
CA SER A 31 24.45 6.86 5.47
C SER A 31 23.16 7.59 5.83
N SER A 32 22.43 7.07 6.81
CA SER A 32 21.22 7.70 7.37
C SER A 32 21.00 7.28 8.83
N ASN A 33 20.35 8.15 9.59
CA ASN A 33 19.91 7.84 10.95
C ASN A 33 18.58 7.04 10.99
N GLY A 34 18.07 6.59 9.83
CA GLY A 34 16.90 5.75 9.69
C GLY A 34 15.57 6.49 9.89
N LEU A 35 14.48 5.77 9.66
CA LEU A 35 13.12 6.31 9.73
C LEU A 35 12.75 6.82 11.13
N ASP A 36 13.24 6.18 12.20
CA ASP A 36 12.94 6.59 13.58
C ASP A 36 13.47 7.99 13.91
N SER A 37 14.51 8.45 13.22
CA SER A 37 15.05 9.80 13.39
C SER A 37 14.17 10.88 12.76
N ILE A 38 13.42 10.52 11.72
CA ILE A 38 12.56 11.45 10.96
C ILE A 38 11.15 11.49 11.56
N VAL A 39 10.67 10.34 12.06
CA VAL A 39 9.32 10.22 12.59
C VAL A 39 9.26 10.78 14.01
N ASN A 40 8.53 11.88 14.17
CA ASN A 40 8.25 12.43 15.50
C ASN A 40 7.22 11.56 16.23
N LYS A 41 7.70 10.72 17.16
CA LYS A 41 6.86 9.78 17.92
C LYS A 41 5.83 10.47 18.82
N GLU A 42 6.08 11.69 19.27
CA GLU A 42 5.15 12.44 20.13
C GLU A 42 3.93 12.95 19.35
N LYS A 43 4.12 13.31 18.08
CA LYS A 43 3.01 13.74 17.21
C LYS A 43 2.25 12.58 16.58
N GLY A 44 2.86 11.38 16.54
CA GLY A 44 2.33 10.22 15.84
C GLY A 44 2.28 10.41 14.32
N ILE A 45 1.77 9.39 13.64
CA ILE A 45 1.56 9.41 12.18
C ILE A 45 0.06 9.29 11.88
N ASP A 46 -0.46 10.19 11.06
CA ASP A 46 -1.86 10.14 10.65
C ASP A 46 -2.08 9.07 9.59
N ILE A 47 -1.20 9.01 8.57
CA ILE A 47 -1.36 8.10 7.44
C ILE A 47 0.00 7.62 6.91
N ILE A 48 0.06 6.34 6.55
CA ILE A 48 1.14 5.75 5.77
C ILE A 48 0.59 5.35 4.40
N VAL A 49 1.29 5.77 3.34
CA VAL A 49 0.96 5.41 1.96
C VAL A 49 2.10 4.59 1.37
N GLY A 50 1.79 3.44 0.78
CA GLY A 50 2.80 2.60 0.16
C GLY A 50 2.25 1.68 -0.92
N GLY A 51 3.10 1.37 -1.91
CA GLY A 51 2.81 0.43 -2.98
C GLY A 51 3.98 -0.55 -3.13
N PRO A 52 4.15 -1.50 -2.21
CA PRO A 52 5.23 -2.47 -2.33
C PRO A 52 5.08 -3.27 -3.63
N PRO A 53 6.19 -3.55 -4.33
CA PRO A 53 6.15 -4.29 -5.59
C PRO A 53 5.43 -5.64 -5.42
N CYS A 54 4.51 -5.93 -6.33
CA CYS A 54 3.72 -7.15 -6.34
C CYS A 54 3.92 -7.88 -7.68
N GLN A 55 5.17 -8.03 -8.09
CA GLN A 55 5.50 -8.63 -9.39
C GLN A 55 5.06 -10.09 -9.45
N ALA A 56 5.12 -10.82 -8.35
CA ALA A 56 4.64 -12.19 -8.25
C ALA A 56 3.14 -12.34 -8.59
N TYR A 57 2.33 -11.31 -8.32
CA TYR A 57 0.88 -11.36 -8.56
C TYR A 57 0.47 -10.66 -9.87
N SER A 58 1.41 -10.07 -10.61
CA SER A 58 1.13 -9.49 -11.92
C SER A 58 0.99 -10.60 -12.99
N ILE A 59 0.22 -10.32 -14.05
CA ILE A 59 0.09 -11.25 -15.18
C ILE A 59 1.46 -11.55 -15.81
N ALA A 60 2.32 -10.52 -15.91
CA ALA A 60 3.67 -10.66 -16.44
C ALA A 60 4.59 -11.50 -15.55
N GLY A 61 4.42 -11.44 -14.21
CA GLY A 61 5.14 -12.27 -13.26
C GLY A 61 4.74 -13.74 -13.36
N ARG A 62 3.45 -14.01 -13.48
CA ARG A 62 2.91 -15.38 -13.60
C ARG A 62 3.38 -16.13 -14.86
N VAL A 63 3.58 -15.42 -15.96
CA VAL A 63 4.04 -16.03 -17.23
C VAL A 63 5.53 -16.41 -17.20
N ARG A 64 6.31 -15.80 -16.30
CA ARG A 64 7.76 -16.00 -16.19
C ARG A 64 8.18 -17.01 -15.12
N ASP A 65 7.26 -17.44 -14.28
CA ASP A 65 7.56 -18.29 -13.14
C ASP A 65 7.09 -19.73 -13.36
N GLU A 66 8.05 -20.60 -13.68
CA GLU A 66 7.83 -22.05 -13.88
C GLU A 66 7.61 -22.80 -12.54
N SER A 67 7.93 -22.16 -11.40
CA SER A 67 7.90 -22.79 -10.06
C SER A 67 6.60 -22.52 -9.27
N GLY A 68 5.60 -21.83 -9.87
CA GLY A 68 4.29 -21.58 -9.26
C GLY A 68 4.32 -20.61 -8.08
N MET A 69 5.29 -19.73 -8.02
CA MET A 69 5.38 -18.55 -7.13
C MET A 69 5.57 -18.86 -5.62
N LYS A 70 5.78 -20.10 -5.23
CA LYS A 70 5.88 -20.47 -3.80
C LYS A 70 7.11 -19.89 -3.10
N ASP A 71 8.22 -19.72 -3.83
CA ASP A 71 9.52 -19.30 -3.27
C ASP A 71 9.96 -17.90 -3.74
N ASP A 72 9.06 -17.11 -4.35
CA ASP A 72 9.39 -15.77 -4.79
C ASP A 72 9.43 -14.80 -3.59
N TYR A 73 10.63 -14.31 -3.24
CA TYR A 73 10.86 -13.35 -2.15
C TYR A 73 9.96 -12.10 -2.23
N ARG A 74 9.50 -11.74 -3.41
CA ARG A 74 8.60 -10.60 -3.65
C ARG A 74 7.21 -10.80 -3.05
N ASN A 75 6.84 -12.02 -2.68
CA ASN A 75 5.61 -12.30 -1.93
C ASN A 75 5.68 -11.74 -0.51
N TYR A 76 6.91 -11.60 0.02
CA TYR A 76 7.15 -11.14 1.39
C TYR A 76 7.26 -9.61 1.51
N LEU A 77 7.35 -8.86 0.41
CA LEU A 77 7.43 -7.39 0.47
C LEU A 77 6.20 -6.74 1.11
N PHE A 78 5.06 -7.41 1.07
CA PHE A 78 3.88 -7.03 1.83
C PHE A 78 4.12 -7.08 3.35
N GLU A 79 4.86 -8.08 3.84
CA GLU A 79 5.17 -8.23 5.27
C GLU A 79 6.04 -7.08 5.78
N HIS A 80 7.00 -6.62 4.98
CA HIS A 80 7.80 -5.44 5.32
C HIS A 80 6.97 -4.15 5.37
N TYR A 81 5.97 -4.02 4.50
CA TYR A 81 5.01 -2.92 4.61
C TYR A 81 4.18 -3.03 5.90
N LEU A 82 3.75 -4.24 6.28
CA LEU A 82 3.07 -4.49 7.56
C LEU A 82 3.96 -4.11 8.75
N SER A 83 5.26 -4.44 8.72
CA SER A 83 6.22 -4.08 9.76
C SER A 83 6.29 -2.56 9.95
N VAL A 84 6.37 -1.79 8.85
CA VAL A 84 6.35 -0.32 8.91
C VAL A 84 5.06 0.21 9.53
N VAL A 85 3.90 -0.30 9.07
CA VAL A 85 2.59 0.11 9.61
C VAL A 85 2.45 -0.26 11.09
N LYS A 86 2.90 -1.46 11.49
CA LYS A 86 2.90 -1.91 12.89
C LYS A 86 3.77 -1.02 13.76
N ARG A 87 5.00 -0.69 13.31
CA ARG A 87 5.96 0.11 14.07
C ARG A 87 5.46 1.51 14.35
N TYR A 88 4.95 2.20 13.33
CA TYR A 88 4.54 3.59 13.45
C TYR A 88 3.07 3.78 13.78
N SER A 89 2.29 2.72 13.72
CA SER A 89 0.91 2.67 14.20
C SER A 89 0.03 3.86 13.77
N PRO A 90 -0.04 4.18 12.44
CA PRO A 90 -0.79 5.32 11.94
C PRO A 90 -2.29 5.19 12.22
N LYS A 91 -3.05 6.30 12.17
CA LYS A 91 -4.53 6.26 12.26
C LYS A 91 -5.16 5.51 11.09
N ALA A 92 -4.53 5.62 9.89
CA ALA A 92 -4.94 4.96 8.68
C ALA A 92 -3.73 4.63 7.79
N PHE A 93 -3.92 3.76 6.81
CA PHE A 93 -2.95 3.54 5.75
C PHE A 93 -3.63 3.43 4.39
N ILE A 94 -2.87 3.68 3.33
CA ILE A 94 -3.24 3.37 1.95
C ILE A 94 -2.19 2.42 1.38
N PHE A 95 -2.66 1.25 0.94
CA PHE A 95 -1.84 0.24 0.29
C PHE A 95 -2.25 0.11 -1.17
N GLU A 96 -1.32 0.40 -2.10
CA GLU A 96 -1.54 0.29 -3.54
C GLU A 96 -0.99 -1.00 -4.10
N ASN A 97 -1.73 -1.60 -5.04
CA ASN A 97 -1.23 -2.78 -5.74
C ASN A 97 -1.89 -2.98 -7.12
N VAL A 98 -1.41 -3.99 -7.86
CA VAL A 98 -1.93 -4.35 -9.19
C VAL A 98 -3.23 -5.16 -9.08
N PRO A 99 -4.15 -5.08 -10.09
CA PRO A 99 -5.40 -5.83 -10.09
C PRO A 99 -5.23 -7.35 -9.96
N GLY A 100 -4.07 -7.88 -10.40
CA GLY A 100 -3.75 -9.30 -10.33
C GLY A 100 -3.81 -9.89 -8.92
N MET A 101 -3.57 -9.07 -7.87
CA MET A 101 -3.68 -9.52 -6.48
C MET A 101 -5.09 -10.01 -6.10
N LEU A 102 -6.15 -9.48 -6.75
CA LEU A 102 -7.54 -9.84 -6.44
C LEU A 102 -7.90 -11.29 -6.83
N SER A 103 -7.12 -11.92 -7.68
CA SER A 103 -7.33 -13.29 -8.15
C SER A 103 -6.14 -14.21 -7.92
N ALA A 104 -5.04 -13.69 -7.37
CA ALA A 104 -3.85 -14.48 -7.11
C ALA A 104 -4.07 -15.42 -5.94
N LYS A 105 -3.64 -16.68 -6.11
CA LYS A 105 -3.76 -17.74 -5.12
C LYS A 105 -2.45 -18.53 -5.10
N PRO A 106 -1.37 -17.99 -4.48
CA PRO A 106 -0.15 -18.76 -4.27
C PRO A 106 -0.42 -19.84 -3.23
N GLY A 107 -0.31 -21.11 -3.63
CA GLY A 107 -0.73 -22.23 -2.76
C GLY A 107 -2.26 -22.31 -2.62
N ASP A 108 -2.73 -22.47 -1.38
CA ASP A 108 -4.14 -22.78 -1.09
C ASP A 108 -4.98 -21.56 -0.67
N GLU A 109 -4.36 -20.40 -0.45
CA GLU A 109 -5.04 -19.21 0.05
C GLU A 109 -4.96 -18.03 -0.92
N TYR A 110 -6.03 -17.24 -1.02
CA TYR A 110 -6.03 -16.01 -1.82
C TYR A 110 -5.16 -14.93 -1.16
N VAL A 111 -4.44 -14.18 -1.99
CA VAL A 111 -3.66 -13.01 -1.53
C VAL A 111 -4.52 -12.00 -0.79
N THR A 112 -5.76 -11.80 -1.22
CA THR A 112 -6.72 -10.92 -0.54
C THR A 112 -7.00 -11.34 0.90
N ASP A 113 -7.01 -12.64 1.18
CA ASP A 113 -7.23 -13.17 2.52
C ASP A 113 -5.98 -13.04 3.38
N LEU A 114 -4.79 -13.30 2.80
CA LEU A 114 -3.51 -13.08 3.47
C LEU A 114 -3.32 -11.61 3.86
N VAL A 115 -3.62 -10.69 2.94
CA VAL A 115 -3.55 -9.24 3.18
C VAL A 115 -4.52 -8.82 4.29
N ARG A 116 -5.75 -9.32 4.26
CA ARG A 116 -6.73 -9.07 5.31
C ARG A 116 -6.27 -9.57 6.67
N LYS A 117 -5.83 -10.83 6.74
CA LYS A 117 -5.32 -11.43 7.99
C LYS A 117 -4.14 -10.63 8.52
N GLY A 118 -3.19 -10.26 7.65
CA GLY A 118 -2.02 -9.47 8.02
C GLY A 118 -2.41 -8.14 8.66
N PHE A 119 -3.26 -7.32 8.01
CA PHE A 119 -3.69 -6.05 8.58
C PHE A 119 -4.54 -6.22 9.85
N ASN A 120 -5.40 -7.23 9.89
CA ASN A 120 -6.18 -7.54 11.08
C ASN A 120 -5.31 -7.89 12.29
N SER A 121 -4.23 -8.65 12.07
CA SER A 121 -3.28 -9.07 13.13
C SER A 121 -2.55 -7.92 13.79
N ILE A 122 -2.38 -6.80 13.06
CA ILE A 122 -1.74 -5.57 13.57
C ILE A 122 -2.76 -4.49 13.98
N GLY A 123 -4.04 -4.85 14.10
CA GLY A 123 -5.07 -3.97 14.65
C GLY A 123 -5.76 -3.04 13.64
N TYR A 124 -5.72 -3.35 12.35
CA TYR A 124 -6.41 -2.56 11.32
C TYR A 124 -7.55 -3.34 10.68
N GLU A 125 -8.53 -2.59 10.17
CA GLU A 125 -9.62 -3.13 9.35
C GLU A 125 -9.54 -2.57 7.93
N ILE A 126 -9.87 -3.39 6.95
CA ILE A 126 -10.00 -3.04 5.53
C ILE A 126 -11.39 -3.44 5.02
N VAL A 127 -11.85 -2.83 3.93
CA VAL A 127 -13.16 -3.15 3.36
C VAL A 127 -13.28 -4.64 3.01
N SER A 128 -14.46 -5.22 3.26
CA SER A 128 -14.70 -6.67 3.14
C SER A 128 -14.57 -7.20 1.70
N ASP A 129 -15.04 -6.48 0.70
CA ASP A 129 -14.97 -6.86 -0.71
C ASP A 129 -14.02 -5.92 -1.47
N LEU A 130 -12.75 -6.32 -1.54
CA LEU A 130 -11.71 -5.54 -2.25
C LEU A 130 -11.99 -5.44 -3.76
N LYS A 131 -12.55 -6.48 -4.37
CA LYS A 131 -12.86 -6.47 -5.80
C LYS A 131 -13.95 -5.46 -6.14
N LYS A 132 -14.95 -5.35 -5.29
CA LYS A 132 -16.07 -4.43 -5.45
C LYS A 132 -15.67 -2.98 -5.17
N TYR A 133 -14.90 -2.74 -4.13
CA TYR A 133 -14.67 -1.39 -3.61
C TYR A 133 -13.31 -0.82 -3.96
N ALA A 134 -12.25 -1.61 -3.87
CA ALA A 134 -10.87 -1.11 -3.93
C ALA A 134 -10.27 -1.06 -5.34
N LEU A 135 -10.94 -1.63 -6.36
CA LEU A 135 -10.45 -1.58 -7.75
C LEU A 135 -10.81 -0.24 -8.40
N ILE A 136 -9.81 0.58 -8.63
CA ILE A 136 -9.94 1.96 -9.12
C ILE A 136 -9.24 2.09 -10.46
N ASN A 137 -9.83 2.88 -11.39
CA ASN A 137 -9.19 3.25 -12.64
C ASN A 137 -8.80 4.74 -12.60
N SER A 138 -7.52 5.05 -12.84
CA SER A 138 -7.02 6.42 -12.80
C SER A 138 -7.70 7.36 -13.81
N LYS A 139 -8.16 6.82 -14.96
CA LYS A 139 -8.91 7.62 -15.95
C LYS A 139 -10.18 8.26 -15.37
N ASP A 140 -10.82 7.59 -14.41
CA ASP A 140 -12.04 8.10 -13.76
C ASP A 140 -11.78 9.36 -12.93
N PHE A 141 -10.51 9.68 -12.67
CA PHE A 141 -10.05 10.84 -11.90
C PHE A 141 -9.31 11.88 -12.76
N GLY A 142 -9.53 11.87 -14.07
CA GLY A 142 -8.97 12.86 -14.99
C GLY A 142 -7.53 12.61 -15.40
N VAL A 143 -6.97 11.43 -15.11
CA VAL A 143 -5.66 11.03 -15.63
C VAL A 143 -5.83 10.52 -17.08
N PRO A 144 -5.05 10.99 -18.06
CA PRO A 144 -5.16 10.57 -19.46
C PRO A 144 -4.57 9.19 -19.71
N GLN A 145 -4.79 8.28 -18.80
CA GLN A 145 -4.34 6.88 -18.89
C GLN A 145 -5.34 5.95 -18.20
N SER A 146 -5.76 4.90 -18.90
CA SER A 146 -6.52 3.81 -18.28
C SER A 146 -5.57 2.90 -17.50
N ARG A 147 -5.42 3.15 -16.20
CA ARG A 147 -4.57 2.39 -15.28
C ARG A 147 -5.39 1.91 -14.10
N LYS A 148 -5.72 0.63 -14.08
CA LYS A 148 -6.43 0.02 -12.95
C LYS A 148 -5.46 -0.34 -11.83
N ARG A 149 -5.84 -0.01 -10.59
CA ARG A 149 -5.09 -0.34 -9.37
C ARG A 149 -6.04 -0.73 -8.25
N VAL A 150 -5.54 -1.56 -7.36
CA VAL A 150 -6.21 -1.86 -6.09
C VAL A 150 -5.69 -0.86 -5.07
N ILE A 151 -6.58 -0.03 -4.54
CA ILE A 151 -6.26 0.98 -3.51
C ILE A 151 -6.99 0.58 -2.24
N ILE A 152 -6.26 0.04 -1.28
CA ILE A 152 -6.81 -0.43 -0.01
C ILE A 152 -6.62 0.65 1.05
N LEU A 153 -7.71 1.17 1.59
CA LEU A 153 -7.72 1.97 2.80
C LEU A 153 -7.83 1.03 4.00
N GLY A 154 -6.93 1.16 4.97
CA GLY A 154 -7.03 0.53 6.28
C GLY A 154 -7.22 1.57 7.37
N ILE A 155 -8.07 1.28 8.34
CA ILE A 155 -8.36 2.14 9.49
C ILE A 155 -8.03 1.39 10.76
N LYS A 156 -7.35 2.04 11.70
CA LYS A 156 -7.01 1.48 13.01
C LYS A 156 -8.28 1.24 13.82
N LYS A 157 -8.36 0.08 14.47
CA LYS A 157 -9.59 -0.38 15.15
C LYS A 157 -9.95 0.38 16.42
N GLU A 158 -9.09 1.21 16.95
CA GLU A 158 -9.22 1.95 18.20
C GLU A 158 -10.66 2.26 18.61
N ASN A 159 -11.14 1.65 19.68
CA ASN A 159 -12.45 1.91 20.31
C ASN A 159 -13.68 1.91 19.35
N LYS A 160 -13.51 1.42 18.12
CA LYS A 160 -14.59 1.33 17.13
C LYS A 160 -15.07 -0.11 17.02
N ASN A 161 -16.38 -0.29 16.98
CA ASN A 161 -16.95 -1.60 16.71
C ASN A 161 -16.87 -1.94 15.20
N GLN A 162 -17.00 -3.22 14.87
CA GLN A 162 -16.89 -3.72 13.51
C GLN A 162 -17.86 -3.05 12.52
N LYS A 163 -19.08 -2.72 12.96
CA LYS A 163 -20.10 -2.08 12.11
C LYS A 163 -19.73 -0.64 11.77
N GLU A 164 -19.16 0.10 12.72
CA GLU A 164 -18.66 1.45 12.50
C GLU A 164 -17.50 1.46 11.50
N LEU A 165 -16.54 0.56 11.67
CA LEU A 165 -15.39 0.43 10.77
C LEU A 165 -15.83 0.07 9.34
N ASP A 166 -16.71 -0.89 9.19
CA ASP A 166 -17.25 -1.29 7.88
C ASP A 166 -18.00 -0.13 7.21
N THR A 167 -18.77 0.62 7.98
CA THR A 167 -19.49 1.81 7.50
C THR A 167 -18.50 2.91 7.03
N LEU A 168 -17.48 3.21 7.82
CA LEU A 168 -16.46 4.21 7.46
C LEU A 168 -15.69 3.80 6.20
N LEU A 169 -15.25 2.54 6.12
CA LEU A 169 -14.53 2.01 4.98
C LEU A 169 -15.37 2.05 3.71
N LYS A 170 -16.62 1.58 3.76
CA LYS A 170 -17.52 1.63 2.61
C LYS A 170 -17.82 3.05 2.18
N ASN A 171 -18.06 3.96 3.13
CA ASN A 171 -18.34 5.37 2.84
C ASN A 171 -17.20 6.06 2.10
N PHE A 172 -15.95 5.71 2.41
CA PHE A 172 -14.79 6.20 1.66
C PHE A 172 -14.92 5.88 0.17
N TYR A 173 -15.20 4.63 -0.20
CA TYR A 173 -15.27 4.21 -1.60
C TYR A 173 -16.56 4.61 -2.32
N THR A 174 -17.68 4.71 -1.60
CA THR A 174 -19.00 4.94 -2.22
C THR A 174 -19.44 6.40 -2.19
N THR A 175 -18.90 7.19 -1.27
CA THR A 175 -19.36 8.57 -1.06
C THR A 175 -18.22 9.60 -1.17
N ILE A 176 -17.07 9.33 -0.55
CA ILE A 176 -15.96 10.31 -0.52
C ILE A 176 -15.21 10.27 -1.83
N LEU A 177 -14.65 9.12 -2.20
CA LEU A 177 -13.83 8.98 -3.40
C LEU A 177 -14.55 9.37 -4.70
N PRO A 178 -15.85 9.04 -4.92
CA PRO A 178 -16.57 9.45 -6.12
C PRO A 178 -16.69 10.97 -6.32
N LYS A 179 -16.61 11.77 -5.26
CA LYS A 179 -16.65 13.24 -5.39
C LYS A 179 -15.46 13.82 -6.17
N TYR A 180 -14.36 13.07 -6.25
CA TYR A 180 -13.13 13.44 -6.94
C TYR A 180 -13.04 12.88 -8.36
N LYS A 181 -14.06 12.15 -8.82
CA LYS A 181 -14.12 11.67 -10.20
C LYS A 181 -14.23 12.84 -11.16
N SER A 182 -13.48 12.77 -12.25
CA SER A 182 -13.55 13.75 -13.32
C SER A 182 -14.82 13.54 -14.14
N VAL A 183 -15.54 14.64 -14.41
CA VAL A 183 -16.71 14.64 -15.29
C VAL A 183 -16.29 14.51 -16.76
N LYS A 184 -15.07 14.93 -17.09
CA LYS A 184 -14.52 14.93 -18.45
C LYS A 184 -13.39 13.92 -18.56
N GLU A 185 -13.48 13.00 -19.51
CA GLU A 185 -12.32 12.18 -19.91
C GLU A 185 -11.26 13.10 -20.51
N ARG A 186 -10.02 12.88 -20.10
CA ARG A 186 -8.86 13.58 -20.68
C ARG A 186 -8.10 12.64 -21.60
N SER A 187 -7.73 13.14 -22.76
CA SER A 187 -6.81 12.47 -23.68
C SER A 187 -5.36 12.84 -23.36
N VAL A 188 -4.42 12.12 -23.94
CA VAL A 188 -2.99 12.48 -23.86
C VAL A 188 -2.75 13.88 -24.41
N TYR A 189 -3.48 14.28 -25.45
CA TYR A 189 -3.41 15.64 -26.04
C TYR A 189 -3.88 16.76 -25.10
N ASP A 190 -4.72 16.43 -24.10
CA ASP A 190 -5.14 17.43 -23.07
C ASP A 190 -4.06 17.60 -21.98
N ALA A 191 -3.02 16.76 -21.97
CA ALA A 191 -1.99 16.73 -20.92
C ALA A 191 -0.60 17.17 -21.42
N ILE A 192 -0.40 17.25 -22.74
CA ILE A 192 0.80 17.72 -23.41
C ILE A 192 0.49 19.08 -24.08
#